data_93654f7e1bf9a09f0a30ca248b365ef6
#
_entry.id   93654f7e1bf9a09f0a30ca248b365ef6
#
_cell.length_a   1.000
_cell.length_b   1.000
_cell.length_c   1.000
_cell.angle_alpha   90.00
_cell.angle_beta   90.00
_cell.angle_gamma   90.00
#
_symmetry.space_group_name_H-M   'P 1'
#
loop_
_entity.id
_entity.type
_entity.pdbx_description
1 polymer ?
#
loop_
_entity_poly.entity_id
_entity_poly.type
_entity_poly.pdbx_seq_one_letter_code
_entity_poly.pdbx_strand_id
1 'polypeptide(L)'
;MNKLYRRNNNSVPTVWWAELDSGTNSITVFYGLVQGNIRKEVYAVTQKDGQKELESRYNDKIKQGYTYLNELCDMQGLPPVEDGDNDTLFNFLNTYLPKDLSNRNTNLLLPMLAKTYNGNVWKKVSCMYGQYKINGLRCIVTAYTQNDMFKPVRLRFQSREGIIWNTLENLSDYLLSVIPANIIRDMIDGYVALDGEIYLPGYTINQINHFVKDNNCPENKLLQFWCYDIMMEGDQSSRNDYRYGIKPPTSFYNIENHYGNIERFIVLPSRYINNDNEAIETRNHYINIGFEGLILRNPDMDYQYGRRRANYMEKFKDAAEGDFIILDIYKEKKRDLPILLCKNDINDEKFETRLSVSHIVQQEVLFDSQSYIGRTVHIEYGERSGVSRVPFHIKTVVINGDTRL
;
A
#
# COMPACT_ATOMS: atom_id res chain seq x y z
N MET A 1 3.38 -13.61 32.10
CA MET A 1 3.40 -13.80 30.62
C MET A 1 2.95 -12.53 29.94
N ASN A 2 3.70 -12.03 29.00
CA ASN A 2 3.35 -10.76 28.34
C ASN A 2 2.46 -11.02 27.14
N LYS A 3 1.15 -10.91 27.30
CA LYS A 3 0.20 -11.01 26.20
C LYS A 3 0.14 -9.72 25.42
N LEU A 4 -0.01 -9.85 24.11
CA LEU A 4 -0.19 -8.75 23.15
C LEU A 4 -1.60 -8.78 22.59
N TYR A 5 -2.19 -7.60 22.39
CA TYR A 5 -3.56 -7.43 21.94
C TYR A 5 -3.65 -6.57 20.70
N ARG A 6 -4.58 -6.91 19.81
CA ARG A 6 -4.90 -6.15 18.60
C ARG A 6 -6.35 -6.42 18.17
N ARG A 7 -6.97 -5.53 17.41
CA ARG A 7 -8.19 -5.89 16.68
C ARG A 7 -7.86 -6.71 15.45
N ASN A 8 -8.67 -7.73 15.18
CA ASN A 8 -8.64 -8.44 13.91
C ASN A 8 -9.34 -7.65 12.79
N ASN A 9 -9.43 -8.28 11.63
CA ASN A 9 -10.04 -7.68 10.44
C ASN A 9 -11.54 -7.38 10.58
N ASN A 10 -12.20 -7.98 11.57
CA ASN A 10 -13.62 -7.75 11.89
C ASN A 10 -13.77 -6.82 13.10
N SER A 11 -12.74 -6.07 13.45
CA SER A 11 -12.67 -5.18 14.60
C SER A 11 -12.86 -5.85 15.97
N VAL A 12 -12.72 -7.16 16.06
CA VAL A 12 -12.86 -7.91 17.32
C VAL A 12 -11.48 -8.03 17.99
N PRO A 13 -11.37 -7.81 19.34
CA PRO A 13 -10.13 -7.98 20.09
C PRO A 13 -9.57 -9.39 20.00
N THR A 14 -8.29 -9.49 19.65
CA THR A 14 -7.50 -10.73 19.62
C THR A 14 -6.32 -10.65 20.56
N VAL A 15 -5.86 -11.80 20.99
CA VAL A 15 -4.71 -11.98 21.87
C VAL A 15 -3.65 -12.85 21.18
N TRP A 16 -2.39 -12.56 21.48
CA TRP A 16 -1.24 -13.34 21.02
C TRP A 16 -0.16 -13.34 22.12
N TRP A 17 0.46 -14.50 22.37
CA TRP A 17 1.68 -14.60 23.16
C TRP A 17 2.49 -15.83 22.75
N ALA A 18 3.75 -15.90 23.20
CA ALA A 18 4.60 -17.04 22.93
C ALA A 18 5.44 -17.39 24.17
N GLU A 19 5.81 -18.66 24.28
CA GLU A 19 6.57 -19.23 25.37
C GLU A 19 7.72 -20.07 24.81
N LEU A 20 8.91 -19.90 25.39
CA LEU A 20 10.07 -20.74 25.09
C LEU A 20 10.13 -21.91 26.07
N ASP A 21 10.15 -23.11 25.52
CA ASP A 21 10.50 -24.31 26.29
C ASP A 21 11.98 -24.66 26.02
N SER A 22 12.82 -24.35 27.01
CA SER A 22 14.27 -24.62 26.92
C SER A 22 14.58 -26.11 26.95
N GLY A 23 13.70 -26.95 27.48
CA GLY A 23 13.89 -28.39 27.57
C GLY A 23 13.72 -29.09 26.23
N THR A 24 12.76 -28.63 25.43
CA THR A 24 12.48 -29.17 24.09
C THR A 24 13.06 -28.29 22.97
N ASN A 25 13.70 -27.17 23.32
CA ASN A 25 14.19 -26.17 22.39
C ASN A 25 13.12 -25.74 21.36
N SER A 26 11.93 -25.44 21.87
CA SER A 26 10.79 -25.05 21.04
C SER A 26 10.10 -23.79 21.56
N ILE A 27 9.47 -23.06 20.64
CA ILE A 27 8.62 -21.91 20.96
C ILE A 27 7.18 -22.30 20.69
N THR A 28 6.36 -22.22 21.72
CA THR A 28 4.91 -22.40 21.61
C THR A 28 4.24 -21.04 21.45
N VAL A 29 3.48 -20.87 20.38
CA VAL A 29 2.71 -19.65 20.09
C VAL A 29 1.24 -19.91 20.36
N PHE A 30 0.60 -18.97 21.05
CA PHE A 30 -0.82 -18.96 21.35
C PHE A 30 -1.48 -17.74 20.74
N TYR A 31 -2.63 -17.91 20.10
CA TYR A 31 -3.36 -16.80 19.49
C TYR A 31 -4.85 -17.12 19.31
N GLY A 32 -5.68 -16.10 19.31
CA GLY A 32 -7.12 -16.26 19.12
C GLY A 32 -7.92 -15.02 19.46
N LEU A 33 -9.25 -15.18 19.55
CA LEU A 33 -10.13 -14.14 20.05
C LEU A 33 -10.05 -14.08 21.58
N VAL A 34 -10.13 -12.88 22.17
CA VAL A 34 -10.08 -12.69 23.63
C VAL A 34 -11.20 -13.46 24.34
N GLN A 35 -12.40 -13.51 23.74
CA GLN A 35 -13.53 -14.32 24.22
C GLN A 35 -13.78 -15.57 23.37
N GLY A 36 -12.75 -16.15 22.78
CA GLY A 36 -12.90 -17.29 21.90
C GLY A 36 -11.88 -18.40 22.18
N ASN A 37 -11.84 -19.37 21.28
CA ASN A 37 -10.88 -20.46 21.36
C ASN A 37 -9.47 -19.96 21.06
N ILE A 38 -8.54 -20.29 21.96
CA ILE A 38 -7.11 -20.03 21.77
C ILE A 38 -6.50 -21.20 21.00
N ARG A 39 -5.86 -20.88 19.88
CA ARG A 39 -5.09 -21.83 19.07
C ARG A 39 -3.66 -21.92 19.62
N LYS A 40 -3.05 -23.09 19.43
CA LYS A 40 -1.68 -23.36 19.86
C LYS A 40 -0.90 -23.92 18.66
N GLU A 41 0.30 -23.38 18.45
CA GLU A 41 1.25 -23.88 17.45
C GLU A 41 2.65 -23.98 18.08
N VAL A 42 3.41 -25.02 17.72
CA VAL A 42 4.74 -25.27 18.24
C VAL A 42 5.75 -25.21 17.12
N TYR A 43 6.81 -24.44 17.31
CA TYR A 43 7.89 -24.21 16.37
C TYR A 43 9.22 -24.65 16.99
N ALA A 44 10.03 -25.41 16.27
CA ALA A 44 11.40 -25.65 16.67
C ALA A 44 12.19 -24.31 16.64
N VAL A 45 13.06 -24.10 17.61
CA VAL A 45 13.98 -22.96 17.59
C VAL A 45 14.98 -23.13 16.45
N THR A 46 15.08 -22.13 15.58
CA THR A 46 15.95 -22.15 14.41
C THR A 46 17.24 -21.35 14.61
N GLN A 47 17.24 -20.40 15.56
CA GLN A 47 18.40 -19.60 15.92
C GLN A 47 19.23 -20.29 17.02
N LYS A 48 20.54 -19.93 17.12
CA LYS A 48 21.41 -20.44 18.20
C LYS A 48 20.94 -20.07 19.60
N ASP A 49 20.15 -19.02 19.72
CA ASP A 49 19.63 -18.49 20.98
C ASP A 49 18.11 -18.38 20.89
N GLY A 50 17.41 -19.30 21.55
CA GLY A 50 15.96 -19.36 21.57
C GLY A 50 15.31 -18.12 22.19
N GLN A 51 15.99 -17.48 23.17
CA GLN A 51 15.48 -16.25 23.77
C GLN A 51 15.46 -15.09 22.77
N LYS A 52 16.49 -14.96 21.97
CA LYS A 52 16.54 -13.94 20.89
C LYS A 52 15.50 -14.20 19.80
N GLU A 53 15.24 -15.46 19.48
CA GLU A 53 14.18 -15.80 18.54
C GLU A 53 12.81 -15.45 19.13
N LEU A 54 12.56 -15.72 20.39
CA LEU A 54 11.34 -15.34 21.09
C LEU A 54 11.13 -13.81 21.06
N GLU A 55 12.15 -13.04 21.43
CA GLU A 55 12.12 -11.57 21.40
C GLU A 55 11.86 -11.03 19.98
N SER A 56 12.49 -11.63 18.96
CA SER A 56 12.23 -11.28 17.56
C SER A 56 10.77 -11.48 17.19
N ARG A 57 10.13 -12.58 17.61
CA ARG A 57 8.71 -12.85 17.35
C ARG A 57 7.79 -11.82 18.04
N TYR A 58 8.09 -11.42 19.26
CA TYR A 58 7.38 -10.34 19.96
C TYR A 58 7.52 -9.01 19.20
N ASN A 59 8.73 -8.64 18.84
CA ASN A 59 9.00 -7.42 18.07
C ASN A 59 8.27 -7.40 16.72
N ASP A 60 8.17 -8.53 16.04
CA ASP A 60 7.43 -8.63 14.79
C ASP A 60 5.91 -8.47 14.99
N LYS A 61 5.36 -8.94 16.12
CA LYS A 61 3.95 -8.71 16.47
C LYS A 61 3.69 -7.25 16.82
N ILE A 62 4.60 -6.62 17.53
CA ILE A 62 4.53 -5.17 17.82
C ILE A 62 4.52 -4.36 16.52
N LYS A 63 5.41 -4.67 15.57
CA LYS A 63 5.40 -4.05 14.21
C LYS A 63 4.11 -4.31 13.43
N GLN A 64 3.40 -5.41 13.73
CA GLN A 64 2.09 -5.72 13.16
C GLN A 64 0.93 -4.99 13.87
N GLY A 65 1.21 -4.10 14.82
CA GLY A 65 0.21 -3.30 15.54
C GLY A 65 -0.37 -3.97 16.77
N TYR A 66 0.26 -5.02 17.30
CA TYR A 66 -0.07 -5.53 18.63
C TYR A 66 0.54 -4.64 19.71
N THR A 67 -0.13 -4.52 20.85
CA THR A 67 0.31 -3.73 22.02
C THR A 67 0.14 -4.50 23.31
N TYR A 68 0.95 -4.19 24.33
CA TYR A 68 0.80 -4.71 25.66
C TYR A 68 -0.38 -4.04 26.39
N LEU A 69 -0.98 -4.77 27.34
CA LEU A 69 -2.12 -4.25 28.11
C LEU A 69 -1.74 -3.04 28.97
N ASN A 70 -0.59 -3.09 29.64
CA ASN A 70 -0.07 -1.98 30.45
C ASN A 70 0.20 -0.74 29.59
N GLU A 71 0.82 -0.89 28.43
CA GLU A 71 1.04 0.23 27.50
C GLU A 71 -0.30 0.86 27.07
N LEU A 72 -1.32 0.03 26.85
CA LEU A 72 -2.65 0.51 26.49
C LEU A 72 -3.30 1.29 27.64
N CYS A 73 -3.12 0.84 28.90
CA CYS A 73 -3.59 1.55 30.09
C CYS A 73 -2.86 2.89 30.25
N ASP A 74 -1.53 2.88 30.17
CA ASP A 74 -0.69 4.08 30.32
C ASP A 74 -1.03 5.14 29.29
N MET A 75 -1.26 4.75 28.04
CA MET A 75 -1.63 5.66 26.97
C MET A 75 -2.99 6.33 27.18
N GLN A 76 -3.89 5.69 27.92
CA GLN A 76 -5.23 6.22 28.21
C GLN A 76 -5.30 6.91 29.59
N GLY A 77 -4.20 6.91 30.35
CA GLY A 77 -4.18 7.42 31.73
C GLY A 77 -5.09 6.61 32.67
N LEU A 78 -5.25 5.32 32.42
CA LEU A 78 -6.14 4.44 33.15
C LEU A 78 -5.34 3.53 34.12
N PRO A 79 -5.93 3.12 35.22
CA PRO A 79 -5.29 2.15 36.13
C PRO A 79 -5.09 0.81 35.41
N PRO A 80 -4.10 -0.01 35.86
CA PRO A 80 -3.88 -1.33 35.29
C PRO A 80 -5.14 -2.19 35.34
N VAL A 81 -5.45 -2.87 34.22
CA VAL A 81 -6.53 -3.86 34.16
C VAL A 81 -5.94 -5.24 34.34
N GLU A 82 -6.54 -6.05 35.21
CA GLU A 82 -6.10 -7.43 35.44
C GLU A 82 -6.51 -8.33 34.28
N ASP A 83 -5.60 -9.22 33.86
CA ASP A 83 -5.77 -10.17 32.75
C ASP A 83 -6.65 -11.39 33.12
N GLY A 84 -7.35 -11.36 34.26
CA GLY A 84 -8.06 -12.51 34.82
C GLY A 84 -9.57 -12.55 34.61
N ASP A 85 -10.23 -11.43 34.30
CA ASP A 85 -11.66 -11.38 34.04
C ASP A 85 -11.90 -11.12 32.54
N ASN A 86 -12.32 -12.15 31.83
CA ASN A 86 -12.49 -12.11 30.37
C ASN A 86 -13.50 -11.05 29.89
N ASP A 87 -14.55 -10.79 30.67
CA ASP A 87 -15.59 -9.83 30.27
C ASP A 87 -15.10 -8.39 30.49
N THR A 88 -14.48 -8.10 31.61
CA THR A 88 -13.89 -6.79 31.92
C THR A 88 -12.75 -6.49 30.95
N LEU A 89 -11.87 -7.43 30.71
CA LEU A 89 -10.77 -7.31 29.76
C LEU A 89 -11.29 -7.10 28.34
N PHE A 90 -12.28 -7.88 27.89
CA PHE A 90 -12.86 -7.74 26.57
C PHE A 90 -13.50 -6.37 26.38
N ASN A 91 -14.30 -5.89 27.34
CA ASN A 91 -14.97 -4.59 27.27
C ASN A 91 -13.92 -3.45 27.24
N PHE A 92 -12.86 -3.55 28.06
CA PHE A 92 -11.74 -2.63 28.03
C PHE A 92 -11.05 -2.61 26.65
N LEU A 93 -10.65 -3.76 26.14
CA LEU A 93 -10.01 -3.87 24.84
C LEU A 93 -10.93 -3.43 23.70
N ASN A 94 -12.22 -3.73 23.82
CA ASN A 94 -13.22 -3.30 22.83
C ASN A 94 -13.48 -1.80 22.84
N THR A 95 -13.18 -1.12 23.94
CA THR A 95 -13.29 0.34 24.03
C THR A 95 -12.01 1.02 23.56
N TYR A 96 -10.86 0.58 24.05
CA TYR A 96 -9.60 1.31 23.97
C TYR A 96 -8.61 0.82 22.90
N LEU A 97 -8.72 -0.41 22.40
CA LEU A 97 -7.93 -0.82 21.26
C LEU A 97 -8.32 0.02 20.03
N PRO A 98 -7.35 0.48 19.22
CA PRO A 98 -7.65 1.20 18.00
C PRO A 98 -8.63 0.45 17.14
N LYS A 99 -9.64 1.15 16.64
CA LYS A 99 -10.61 0.59 15.69
C LYS A 99 -10.02 0.52 14.28
N ASP A 100 -9.13 1.42 13.97
CA ASP A 100 -8.36 1.42 12.73
C ASP A 100 -7.07 0.60 12.90
N LEU A 101 -6.43 0.26 11.80
CA LEU A 101 -5.17 -0.48 11.78
C LEU A 101 -3.95 0.45 11.83
N SER A 102 -4.04 1.58 12.53
CA SER A 102 -2.87 2.40 12.78
C SER A 102 -1.83 1.60 13.58
N ASN A 103 -0.57 1.69 13.18
CA ASN A 103 0.52 1.07 13.94
C ASN A 103 0.85 1.98 15.15
N ARG A 104 0.46 1.56 16.36
CA ARG A 104 0.60 2.39 17.55
C ARG A 104 2.02 2.70 17.96
N ASN A 105 2.95 1.78 17.76
CA ASN A 105 4.34 2.00 18.15
C ASN A 105 5.01 3.10 17.34
N THR A 106 4.44 3.42 16.19
CA THR A 106 4.97 4.40 15.26
C THR A 106 3.98 5.51 14.93
N ASN A 107 2.75 5.48 15.45
CA ASN A 107 1.65 6.38 15.07
C ASN A 107 1.47 6.49 13.55
N LEU A 108 1.61 5.37 12.84
CA LEU A 108 1.52 5.34 11.38
C LEU A 108 0.11 4.97 10.94
N LEU A 109 -0.40 5.75 10.01
CA LEU A 109 -1.62 5.44 9.28
C LEU A 109 -1.27 4.60 8.04
N LEU A 110 -1.88 3.42 7.92
CA LEU A 110 -1.66 2.54 6.77
C LEU A 110 -2.80 2.69 5.78
N PRO A 111 -2.52 3.19 4.56
CA PRO A 111 -3.55 3.47 3.59
C PRO A 111 -4.16 2.22 2.95
N MET A 112 -5.39 2.34 2.47
CA MET A 112 -6.01 1.31 1.64
C MET A 112 -5.30 1.20 0.28
N LEU A 113 -5.36 0.00 -0.33
CA LEU A 113 -4.75 -0.30 -1.62
C LEU A 113 -5.80 -0.73 -2.64
N ALA A 114 -5.62 -0.32 -3.87
CA ALA A 114 -6.48 -0.70 -4.98
C ALA A 114 -6.20 -2.15 -5.44
N LYS A 115 -7.26 -2.87 -5.84
CA LYS A 115 -7.15 -4.10 -6.63
C LYS A 115 -6.84 -3.78 -8.08
N THR A 116 -6.37 -4.77 -8.83
CA THR A 116 -6.26 -4.63 -10.27
C THR A 116 -7.66 -4.75 -10.88
N TYR A 117 -7.99 -3.83 -11.79
CA TYR A 117 -9.23 -3.83 -12.54
C TYR A 117 -9.35 -5.08 -13.43
N ASN A 118 -10.56 -5.64 -13.48
CA ASN A 118 -10.88 -6.79 -14.32
C ASN A 118 -12.31 -6.76 -14.88
N GLY A 119 -13.00 -5.62 -14.81
CA GLY A 119 -14.37 -5.43 -15.30
C GLY A 119 -15.47 -6.06 -14.45
N ASN A 120 -15.15 -6.96 -13.52
CA ASN A 120 -16.17 -7.66 -12.73
C ASN A 120 -16.92 -6.76 -11.74
N VAL A 121 -16.37 -5.59 -11.43
CA VAL A 121 -17.01 -4.62 -10.52
C VAL A 121 -18.37 -4.18 -11.05
N TRP A 122 -18.55 -4.05 -12.37
CA TRP A 122 -19.80 -3.61 -13.01
C TRP A 122 -20.98 -4.59 -12.86
N LYS A 123 -20.70 -5.81 -12.40
CA LYS A 123 -21.77 -6.76 -12.02
C LYS A 123 -22.44 -6.43 -10.68
N LYS A 124 -21.85 -5.49 -9.93
CA LYS A 124 -22.25 -5.21 -8.54
C LYS A 124 -22.54 -3.74 -8.28
N VAL A 125 -22.01 -2.83 -9.10
CA VAL A 125 -22.22 -1.39 -8.97
C VAL A 125 -22.63 -0.77 -10.28
N SER A 126 -23.44 0.28 -10.23
CA SER A 126 -23.93 1.02 -11.40
C SER A 126 -23.05 2.18 -11.79
N CYS A 127 -22.24 2.71 -10.86
CA CYS A 127 -21.30 3.78 -11.14
C CYS A 127 -20.10 3.74 -10.18
N MET A 128 -19.00 4.34 -10.60
CA MET A 128 -17.80 4.56 -9.78
C MET A 128 -17.26 5.96 -10.02
N TYR A 129 -16.51 6.49 -9.04
CA TYR A 129 -15.68 7.67 -9.25
C TYR A 129 -14.38 7.30 -9.95
N GLY A 130 -14.10 7.94 -11.07
CA GLY A 130 -12.85 7.83 -11.81
C GLY A 130 -11.90 9.00 -11.50
N GLN A 131 -10.64 8.70 -11.21
CA GLN A 131 -9.57 9.66 -10.96
C GLN A 131 -8.31 9.30 -11.73
N TYR A 132 -7.45 10.29 -12.02
CA TYR A 132 -6.14 10.03 -12.59
C TYR A 132 -5.31 9.12 -11.68
N LYS A 133 -4.69 8.09 -12.26
CA LYS A 133 -3.65 7.33 -11.58
C LYS A 133 -2.32 8.03 -11.80
N ILE A 134 -1.82 8.65 -10.74
CA ILE A 134 -0.59 9.44 -10.74
C ILE A 134 0.60 8.51 -10.51
N ASN A 135 1.70 8.73 -11.18
CA ASN A 135 2.96 8.01 -11.02
C ASN A 135 3.94 8.80 -10.14
N GLY A 136 3.61 8.93 -8.88
CA GLY A 136 4.40 9.63 -7.87
C GLY A 136 4.70 8.78 -6.63
N LEU A 137 4.91 9.43 -5.50
CA LEU A 137 5.12 8.79 -4.21
C LEU A 137 3.90 9.01 -3.32
N ARG A 138 3.16 7.94 -3.04
CA ARG A 138 2.02 8.02 -2.13
C ARG A 138 2.43 8.60 -0.80
N CYS A 139 1.67 9.58 -0.36
CA CYS A 139 1.92 10.31 0.87
C CYS A 139 0.64 10.50 1.68
N ILE A 140 0.72 10.14 2.96
CA ILE A 140 -0.28 10.48 3.97
C ILE A 140 0.21 11.72 4.70
N VAL A 141 -0.64 12.74 4.79
CA VAL A 141 -0.31 13.98 5.51
C VAL A 141 -1.18 14.10 6.75
N THR A 142 -0.53 14.21 7.90
CA THR A 142 -1.14 14.49 9.20
C THR A 142 -0.59 15.78 9.78
N ALA A 143 -1.28 16.39 10.77
CA ALA A 143 -0.79 17.53 11.50
C ALA A 143 -0.54 17.20 12.97
N TYR A 144 0.39 17.91 13.60
CA TYR A 144 0.67 17.79 15.02
C TYR A 144 1.14 19.14 15.59
N THR A 145 0.99 19.30 16.89
CA THR A 145 1.52 20.46 17.62
C THR A 145 2.92 20.16 18.15
N GLN A 146 3.76 21.17 18.21
CA GLN A 146 5.08 21.11 18.83
C GLN A 146 5.29 22.32 19.75
N ASN A 147 6.23 22.19 20.67
CA ASN A 147 6.58 23.29 21.57
C ASN A 147 7.55 24.27 20.90
N ASP A 148 7.06 24.97 19.89
CA ASP A 148 7.78 26.00 19.13
C ASP A 148 6.86 27.23 19.02
N MET A 149 7.31 28.36 19.56
CA MET A 149 6.52 29.60 19.59
C MET A 149 6.25 30.17 18.19
N PHE A 150 7.15 29.95 17.23
CA PHE A 150 7.04 30.54 15.89
C PHE A 150 6.33 29.56 14.90
N LYS A 151 6.46 28.27 15.13
CA LYS A 151 5.86 27.22 14.29
C LYS A 151 5.19 26.16 15.17
N PRO A 152 4.10 26.49 15.86
CA PRO A 152 3.46 25.59 16.82
C PRO A 152 2.79 24.38 16.15
N VAL A 153 2.49 24.48 14.85
CA VAL A 153 1.87 23.41 14.05
C VAL A 153 2.84 22.96 12.96
N ARG A 154 2.92 21.66 12.76
CA ARG A 154 3.72 21.01 11.70
C ARG A 154 2.89 19.97 10.99
N LEU A 155 3.24 19.72 9.73
CA LEU A 155 2.73 18.58 8.98
C LEU A 155 3.75 17.44 9.00
N ARG A 156 3.22 16.23 9.08
CA ARG A 156 3.99 14.99 8.95
C ARG A 156 3.65 14.34 7.62
N PHE A 157 4.67 14.06 6.84
CA PHE A 157 4.55 13.38 5.54
C PHE A 157 5.02 11.95 5.70
N GLN A 158 4.13 11.00 5.44
CA GLN A 158 4.37 9.59 5.62
C GLN A 158 4.20 8.84 4.30
N SER A 159 5.19 8.02 3.94
CA SER A 159 5.08 7.14 2.78
C SER A 159 4.05 6.03 3.00
N ARG A 160 3.66 5.34 1.93
CA ARG A 160 2.81 4.15 1.99
C ARG A 160 3.35 3.07 2.94
N GLU A 161 4.67 2.97 3.07
CA GLU A 161 5.34 1.97 3.90
C GLU A 161 5.58 2.46 5.33
N GLY A 162 5.20 3.69 5.66
CA GLY A 162 5.36 4.25 6.98
C GLY A 162 6.65 5.04 7.21
N ILE A 163 7.45 5.29 6.17
CA ILE A 163 8.63 6.14 6.29
C ILE A 163 8.19 7.59 6.41
N ILE A 164 8.72 8.30 7.41
CA ILE A 164 8.47 9.73 7.58
C ILE A 164 9.54 10.52 6.81
N TRP A 165 9.12 11.47 6.01
CA TRP A 165 9.99 12.40 5.29
C TRP A 165 10.07 13.73 6.03
N ASN A 166 11.26 14.05 6.53
CA ASN A 166 11.55 15.30 7.26
C ASN A 166 12.12 16.41 6.35
N THR A 167 12.21 16.13 5.07
CA THR A 167 12.83 16.98 4.04
C THR A 167 11.83 17.88 3.31
N LEU A 168 10.54 17.79 3.63
CA LEU A 168 9.45 18.47 2.95
C LEU A 168 8.95 19.73 3.68
N GLU A 169 9.84 20.42 4.39
CA GLU A 169 9.45 21.61 5.19
C GLU A 169 8.85 22.72 4.33
N ASN A 170 9.42 22.96 3.16
CA ASN A 170 8.91 23.98 2.23
C ASN A 170 7.50 23.65 1.70
N LEU A 171 7.21 22.38 1.45
CA LEU A 171 5.85 21.94 1.08
C LEU A 171 4.91 22.02 2.28
N SER A 172 5.38 21.70 3.49
CA SER A 172 4.63 21.87 4.74
C SER A 172 4.18 23.31 4.95
N ASP A 173 5.09 24.26 4.86
CA ASP A 173 4.79 25.68 5.05
C ASP A 173 3.78 26.17 3.99
N TYR A 174 3.91 25.72 2.75
CA TYR A 174 2.92 26.02 1.71
C TYR A 174 1.55 25.41 2.02
N LEU A 175 1.46 24.13 2.36
CA LEU A 175 0.19 23.48 2.67
C LEU A 175 -0.50 24.10 3.88
N LEU A 176 0.24 24.44 4.94
CA LEU A 176 -0.29 25.16 6.11
C LEU A 176 -0.84 26.54 5.77
N SER A 177 -0.34 27.19 4.73
CA SER A 177 -0.84 28.50 4.29
C SER A 177 -2.15 28.44 3.48
N VAL A 178 -2.48 27.26 2.92
CA VAL A 178 -3.65 27.10 2.02
C VAL A 178 -4.74 26.19 2.57
N ILE A 179 -4.43 25.33 3.53
CA ILE A 179 -5.41 24.46 4.20
C ILE A 179 -6.13 25.26 5.30
N PRO A 180 -7.47 25.26 5.34
CA PRO A 180 -8.24 25.97 6.35
C PRO A 180 -7.89 25.53 7.79
N ALA A 181 -7.90 26.46 8.74
CA ALA A 181 -7.49 26.21 10.12
C ALA A 181 -8.35 25.19 10.86
N ASN A 182 -9.65 25.07 10.53
CA ASN A 182 -10.52 24.05 11.07
C ASN A 182 -10.09 22.65 10.61
N ILE A 183 -9.68 22.50 9.36
CA ILE A 183 -9.19 21.22 8.82
C ILE A 183 -7.85 20.83 9.49
N ILE A 184 -6.95 21.82 9.68
CA ILE A 184 -5.70 21.58 10.41
C ILE A 184 -5.99 21.10 11.84
N ARG A 185 -7.02 21.64 12.49
CA ARG A 185 -7.45 21.19 13.82
C ARG A 185 -7.95 19.74 13.77
N ASP A 186 -8.83 19.40 12.81
CA ASP A 186 -9.32 18.04 12.63
C ASP A 186 -8.16 17.03 12.37
N MET A 187 -7.12 17.48 11.66
CA MET A 187 -5.90 16.68 11.45
C MET A 187 -5.09 16.49 12.74
N ILE A 188 -4.96 17.55 13.58
CA ILE A 188 -4.26 17.48 14.87
C ILE A 188 -5.01 16.55 15.83
N ASP A 189 -6.35 16.66 15.86
CA ASP A 189 -7.21 15.84 16.71
C ASP A 189 -7.32 14.38 16.22
N GLY A 190 -6.75 14.07 15.04
CA GLY A 190 -6.71 12.72 14.48
C GLY A 190 -8.00 12.27 13.82
N TYR A 191 -8.97 13.16 13.57
CA TYR A 191 -10.21 12.84 12.87
C TYR A 191 -9.99 12.61 11.38
N VAL A 192 -9.03 13.31 10.77
CA VAL A 192 -8.75 13.23 9.35
C VAL A 192 -7.24 13.19 9.07
N ALA A 193 -6.86 12.54 7.97
CA ALA A 193 -5.57 12.70 7.33
C ALA A 193 -5.74 12.81 5.81
N LEU A 194 -4.88 13.58 5.15
CA LEU A 194 -4.93 13.70 3.70
C LEU A 194 -4.22 12.51 3.07
N ASP A 195 -4.85 11.87 2.08
CA ASP A 195 -4.28 10.77 1.31
C ASP A 195 -4.05 11.23 -0.13
N GLY A 196 -2.81 11.23 -0.56
CA GLY A 196 -2.43 11.80 -1.84
C GLY A 196 -1.11 11.25 -2.37
N GLU A 197 -0.59 11.97 -3.34
CA GLU A 197 0.67 11.67 -4.02
C GLU A 197 1.59 12.89 -3.94
N ILE A 198 2.86 12.69 -3.57
CA ILE A 198 3.92 13.67 -3.86
C ILE A 198 4.28 13.47 -5.33
N TYR A 199 4.13 14.53 -6.10
CA TYR A 199 4.32 14.47 -7.54
C TYR A 199 4.98 15.75 -8.06
N LEU A 200 5.63 15.62 -9.20
CA LEU A 200 6.12 16.75 -9.98
C LEU A 200 5.99 16.39 -11.47
N PRO A 201 5.10 17.06 -12.22
CA PRO A 201 4.90 16.79 -13.63
C PRO A 201 6.20 16.89 -14.43
N GLY A 202 6.38 15.97 -15.39
CA GLY A 202 7.57 15.91 -16.25
C GLY A 202 8.75 15.14 -15.65
N TYR A 203 8.66 14.66 -14.40
CA TYR A 203 9.71 13.89 -13.75
C TYR A 203 9.29 12.44 -13.50
N THR A 204 10.26 11.53 -13.55
CA THR A 204 10.05 10.12 -13.24
C THR A 204 9.92 9.89 -11.74
N ILE A 205 9.30 8.78 -11.33
CA ILE A 205 9.16 8.41 -9.92
C ILE A 205 10.51 8.31 -9.20
N ASN A 206 11.58 7.90 -9.89
CA ASN A 206 12.93 7.82 -9.30
C ASN A 206 13.51 9.21 -9.03
N GLN A 207 13.30 10.17 -9.93
CA GLN A 207 13.69 11.56 -9.72
C GLN A 207 12.90 12.18 -8.58
N ILE A 208 11.58 12.00 -8.55
CA ILE A 208 10.71 12.48 -7.46
C ILE A 208 11.15 11.89 -6.11
N ASN A 209 11.50 10.60 -6.07
CA ASN A 209 12.02 9.96 -4.85
C ASN A 209 13.38 10.54 -4.40
N HIS A 210 14.23 10.94 -5.34
CA HIS A 210 15.45 11.67 -5.02
C HIS A 210 15.12 13.04 -4.44
N PHE A 211 14.28 13.82 -5.09
CA PHE A 211 13.88 15.16 -4.65
C PHE A 211 13.21 15.17 -3.26
N VAL A 212 12.38 14.16 -2.97
CA VAL A 212 11.76 13.99 -1.64
C VAL A 212 12.78 13.71 -0.54
N LYS A 213 13.90 13.06 -0.85
CA LYS A 213 14.94 12.69 0.13
C LYS A 213 16.04 13.74 0.33
N ASP A 214 16.16 14.66 -0.58
CA ASP A 214 17.21 15.69 -0.57
C ASP A 214 16.61 17.09 -0.59
N ASN A 215 16.60 17.76 0.58
CA ASN A 215 16.11 19.12 0.73
C ASN A 215 17.03 20.21 0.14
N ASN A 216 18.27 19.86 -0.24
CA ASN A 216 19.18 20.75 -0.94
C ASN A 216 18.93 20.77 -2.44
N CYS A 217 18.21 19.79 -2.96
CA CYS A 217 17.83 19.74 -4.36
C CYS A 217 16.83 20.88 -4.68
N PRO A 218 17.08 21.72 -5.71
CA PRO A 218 16.17 22.80 -6.09
C PRO A 218 14.74 22.32 -6.37
N GLU A 219 14.58 21.17 -6.97
CA GLU A 219 13.30 20.55 -7.33
C GLU A 219 12.47 20.15 -6.10
N ASN A 220 13.10 19.93 -4.94
CA ASN A 220 12.37 19.70 -3.68
C ASN A 220 11.37 20.82 -3.39
N LYS A 221 11.73 22.08 -3.68
CA LYS A 221 10.86 23.25 -3.50
C LYS A 221 9.71 23.33 -4.49
N LEU A 222 9.76 22.56 -5.57
CA LEU A 222 8.74 22.51 -6.63
C LEU A 222 7.75 21.38 -6.42
N LEU A 223 8.05 20.43 -5.52
CA LEU A 223 7.20 19.28 -5.25
C LEU A 223 5.78 19.70 -4.92
N GLN A 224 4.81 18.98 -5.45
CA GLN A 224 3.39 19.19 -5.30
C GLN A 224 2.76 18.07 -4.48
N PHE A 225 1.68 18.35 -3.76
CA PHE A 225 0.84 17.36 -3.12
C PHE A 225 -0.50 17.26 -3.84
N TRP A 226 -0.79 16.10 -4.41
CA TRP A 226 -2.00 15.80 -5.16
C TRP A 226 -2.93 14.95 -4.29
N CYS A 227 -3.91 15.60 -3.66
CA CYS A 227 -4.86 14.97 -2.75
C CYS A 227 -5.98 14.31 -3.52
N TYR A 228 -6.12 13.00 -3.40
CA TYR A 228 -7.16 12.22 -4.08
C TYR A 228 -8.17 11.57 -3.12
N ASP A 229 -7.88 11.49 -1.83
CA ASP A 229 -8.80 10.96 -0.81
C ASP A 229 -8.53 11.58 0.57
N ILE A 230 -9.42 11.29 1.51
CA ILE A 230 -9.27 11.64 2.93
C ILE A 230 -9.42 10.36 3.76
N MET A 231 -8.51 10.16 4.68
CA MET A 231 -8.60 9.11 5.69
C MET A 231 -9.51 9.61 6.82
N MET A 232 -10.79 9.27 6.75
CA MET A 232 -11.82 9.59 7.75
C MET A 232 -12.93 8.54 7.73
N GLU A 233 -13.80 8.54 8.71
CA GLU A 233 -15.02 7.76 8.71
C GLU A 233 -15.99 8.31 7.64
N GLY A 234 -16.73 7.41 7.00
CA GLY A 234 -17.68 7.72 5.95
C GLY A 234 -17.33 7.15 4.59
N ASP A 235 -18.33 7.08 3.74
CA ASP A 235 -18.21 6.59 2.37
C ASP A 235 -17.38 7.51 1.47
N GLN A 236 -17.09 7.06 0.26
CA GLN A 236 -16.27 7.83 -0.68
C GLN A 236 -16.92 9.15 -1.10
N SER A 237 -18.26 9.18 -1.16
CA SER A 237 -19.01 10.39 -1.49
C SER A 237 -18.81 11.46 -0.41
N SER A 238 -19.00 11.10 0.86
CA SER A 238 -18.77 11.98 2.02
C SER A 238 -17.30 12.45 2.10
N ARG A 239 -16.34 11.57 1.81
CA ARG A 239 -14.92 11.92 1.77
C ARG A 239 -14.58 12.88 0.61
N ASN A 240 -15.23 12.72 -0.54
CA ASN A 240 -15.08 13.67 -1.65
C ASN A 240 -15.63 15.05 -1.28
N ASP A 241 -16.81 15.11 -0.63
CA ASP A 241 -17.43 16.38 -0.20
C ASP A 241 -16.53 17.08 0.82
N TYR A 242 -16.00 16.35 1.81
CA TYR A 242 -15.06 16.89 2.79
C TYR A 242 -13.80 17.43 2.10
N ARG A 243 -13.21 16.65 1.19
CA ARG A 243 -12.01 17.03 0.44
C ARG A 243 -12.22 18.29 -0.41
N TYR A 244 -13.37 18.40 -1.06
CA TYR A 244 -13.74 19.58 -1.85
C TYR A 244 -14.06 20.80 -0.98
N GLY A 245 -14.43 20.58 0.28
CA GLY A 245 -14.55 21.63 1.31
C GLY A 245 -13.20 22.18 1.78
N ILE A 246 -12.10 21.42 1.69
CA ILE A 246 -10.74 21.93 1.98
C ILE A 246 -10.32 22.94 0.92
N LYS A 247 -10.52 22.60 -0.32
CA LYS A 247 -10.26 23.41 -1.50
C LYS A 247 -11.09 22.87 -2.67
N PRO A 248 -11.72 23.73 -3.49
CA PRO A 248 -12.39 23.27 -4.71
C PRO A 248 -11.47 22.40 -5.55
N PRO A 249 -12.00 21.34 -6.20
CA PRO A 249 -11.19 20.48 -7.03
C PRO A 249 -10.58 21.26 -8.18
N THR A 250 -9.31 20.97 -8.47
CA THR A 250 -8.65 21.50 -9.66
C THR A 250 -9.37 21.00 -10.90
N SER A 251 -9.76 21.88 -11.81
CA SER A 251 -10.54 21.49 -12.98
C SER A 251 -9.78 20.50 -13.86
N PHE A 252 -10.50 19.58 -14.51
CA PHE A 252 -9.92 18.68 -15.51
C PHE A 252 -9.14 19.45 -16.59
N TYR A 253 -9.71 20.57 -17.05
CA TYR A 253 -9.05 21.43 -18.05
C TYR A 253 -7.67 21.92 -17.57
N ASN A 254 -7.55 22.37 -16.34
CA ASN A 254 -6.27 22.87 -15.79
C ASN A 254 -5.25 21.73 -15.66
N ILE A 255 -5.68 20.54 -15.20
CA ILE A 255 -4.80 19.39 -15.10
C ILE A 255 -4.30 18.97 -16.49
N GLU A 256 -5.19 18.90 -17.49
CA GLU A 256 -4.89 18.37 -18.80
C GLU A 256 -4.11 19.34 -19.70
N ASN A 257 -4.31 20.65 -19.54
CA ASN A 257 -3.72 21.65 -20.42
C ASN A 257 -2.62 22.52 -19.77
N HIS A 258 -2.53 22.58 -18.44
CA HIS A 258 -1.57 23.39 -17.70
C HIS A 258 -0.69 22.59 -16.75
N TYR A 259 -0.39 21.40 -17.11
CA TYR A 259 0.22 20.35 -16.31
C TYR A 259 1.46 20.74 -15.49
N GLY A 260 2.28 21.68 -15.98
CA GLY A 260 3.50 22.14 -15.29
C GLY A 260 3.34 23.40 -14.43
N ASN A 261 2.22 24.14 -14.54
CA ASN A 261 2.02 25.46 -13.93
C ASN A 261 0.87 25.51 -12.93
N ILE A 262 0.41 24.38 -12.45
CA ILE A 262 -0.63 24.31 -11.42
C ILE A 262 -0.04 24.54 -10.02
N GLU A 263 -0.89 24.91 -9.08
CA GLU A 263 -0.51 25.12 -7.69
C GLU A 263 0.10 23.87 -7.05
N ARG A 264 0.82 24.05 -5.96
CA ARG A 264 1.49 22.95 -5.26
C ARG A 264 0.54 22.08 -4.40
N PHE A 265 -0.69 22.52 -4.18
CA PHE A 265 -1.76 21.74 -3.56
C PHE A 265 -2.88 21.53 -4.57
N ILE A 266 -2.95 20.32 -5.10
CA ILE A 266 -3.94 19.91 -6.09
C ILE A 266 -4.96 19.00 -5.40
N VAL A 267 -6.23 19.37 -5.44
CA VAL A 267 -7.34 18.51 -5.05
C VAL A 267 -7.87 17.85 -6.32
N LEU A 268 -7.68 16.55 -6.45
CA LEU A 268 -8.04 15.83 -7.66
C LEU A 268 -9.56 15.81 -7.87
N PRO A 269 -10.04 16.14 -9.08
CA PRO A 269 -11.43 15.96 -9.42
C PRO A 269 -11.75 14.47 -9.55
N SER A 270 -13.03 14.13 -9.41
CA SER A 270 -13.58 12.83 -9.70
C SER A 270 -14.66 12.95 -10.74
N ARG A 271 -14.71 12.04 -11.70
CA ARG A 271 -15.82 11.94 -12.67
C ARG A 271 -16.59 10.65 -12.43
N TYR A 272 -17.87 10.63 -12.77
CA TYR A 272 -18.64 9.41 -12.79
C TYR A 272 -18.24 8.55 -13.99
N ILE A 273 -18.10 7.25 -13.75
CA ILE A 273 -17.88 6.19 -14.74
C ILE A 273 -18.98 5.18 -14.52
N ASN A 274 -19.76 4.84 -15.54
CA ASN A 274 -20.99 4.08 -15.39
C ASN A 274 -20.91 2.66 -15.97
N ASN A 275 -19.85 2.35 -16.71
CA ASN A 275 -19.68 1.03 -17.32
C ASN A 275 -18.23 0.77 -17.75
N ASP A 276 -17.99 -0.45 -18.21
CA ASP A 276 -16.67 -0.91 -18.65
C ASP A 276 -16.10 -0.10 -19.83
N ASN A 277 -16.92 0.23 -20.82
CA ASN A 277 -16.47 1.00 -22.00
C ASN A 277 -16.00 2.40 -21.58
N GLU A 278 -16.77 3.11 -20.75
CA GLU A 278 -16.36 4.41 -20.21
C GLU A 278 -15.07 4.32 -19.38
N ALA A 279 -14.89 3.23 -18.62
CA ALA A 279 -13.65 3.00 -17.88
C ALA A 279 -12.45 2.81 -18.82
N ILE A 280 -12.61 2.04 -19.90
CA ILE A 280 -11.58 1.82 -20.92
C ILE A 280 -11.23 3.13 -21.62
N GLU A 281 -12.22 3.88 -22.09
CA GLU A 281 -12.03 5.16 -22.78
C GLU A 281 -11.34 6.18 -21.87
N THR A 282 -11.80 6.31 -20.63
CA THR A 282 -11.20 7.23 -19.64
C THR A 282 -9.77 6.83 -19.31
N ARG A 283 -9.49 5.53 -19.10
CA ARG A 283 -8.14 5.04 -18.90
C ARG A 283 -7.23 5.39 -20.07
N ASN A 284 -7.66 5.12 -21.29
CA ASN A 284 -6.89 5.41 -22.50
C ASN A 284 -6.61 6.91 -22.65
N HIS A 285 -7.62 7.75 -22.41
CA HIS A 285 -7.45 9.19 -22.40
C HIS A 285 -6.38 9.64 -21.37
N TYR A 286 -6.47 9.14 -20.13
CA TYR A 286 -5.51 9.50 -19.08
C TYR A 286 -4.07 9.07 -19.40
N ILE A 287 -3.90 7.90 -20.02
CA ILE A 287 -2.58 7.43 -20.48
C ILE A 287 -2.04 8.32 -21.59
N ASN A 288 -2.87 8.69 -22.57
CA ASN A 288 -2.48 9.54 -23.67
C ASN A 288 -2.00 10.94 -23.25
N ILE A 289 -2.51 11.45 -22.12
CA ILE A 289 -2.08 12.74 -21.56
C ILE A 289 -0.98 12.59 -20.48
N GLY A 290 -0.39 11.39 -20.32
CA GLY A 290 0.81 11.15 -19.52
C GLY A 290 0.60 10.64 -18.10
N PHE A 291 -0.62 10.28 -17.68
CA PHE A 291 -0.87 9.59 -16.42
C PHE A 291 -0.68 8.08 -16.55
N GLU A 292 -0.52 7.38 -15.44
CA GLU A 292 -0.32 5.92 -15.42
C GLU A 292 -1.60 5.13 -15.77
N GLY A 293 -2.75 5.77 -15.70
CA GLY A 293 -4.06 5.17 -15.96
C GLY A 293 -5.18 5.75 -15.11
N LEU A 294 -6.11 4.91 -14.69
CA LEU A 294 -7.34 5.24 -13.99
C LEU A 294 -7.40 4.55 -12.61
N ILE A 295 -7.86 5.28 -11.60
CA ILE A 295 -8.32 4.74 -10.33
C ILE A 295 -9.83 4.83 -10.28
N LEU A 296 -10.49 3.71 -10.03
CA LEU A 296 -11.93 3.61 -9.81
C LEU A 296 -12.22 3.45 -8.33
N ARG A 297 -13.21 4.19 -7.80
CA ARG A 297 -13.62 4.16 -6.40
C ARG A 297 -15.14 4.03 -6.30
N ASN A 298 -15.61 3.08 -5.50
CA ASN A 298 -17.05 2.94 -5.24
C ASN A 298 -17.53 4.12 -4.37
N PRO A 299 -18.59 4.86 -4.77
CA PRO A 299 -19.17 5.96 -4.00
C PRO A 299 -19.56 5.58 -2.56
N ASP A 300 -20.09 4.38 -2.36
CA ASP A 300 -20.68 3.89 -1.10
C ASP A 300 -19.66 3.17 -0.20
N MET A 301 -18.36 3.31 -0.46
CA MET A 301 -17.34 2.54 0.24
C MET A 301 -16.61 3.36 1.30
N ASP A 302 -16.57 2.82 2.52
CA ASP A 302 -15.76 3.36 3.61
C ASP A 302 -14.26 3.20 3.36
N TYR A 303 -13.45 4.06 4.00
CA TYR A 303 -12.00 3.96 3.95
C TYR A 303 -11.50 2.69 4.65
N GLN A 304 -10.73 1.86 3.94
CA GLN A 304 -10.22 0.58 4.44
C GLN A 304 -8.77 0.72 4.92
N TYR A 305 -8.57 0.95 6.21
CA TYR A 305 -7.24 1.09 6.81
C TYR A 305 -6.42 -0.21 6.75
N GLY A 306 -5.11 -0.08 6.92
CA GLY A 306 -4.22 -1.22 7.17
C GLY A 306 -3.67 -1.90 5.94
N ARG A 307 -3.43 -1.18 4.85
CA ARG A 307 -2.92 -1.72 3.57
C ARG A 307 -3.82 -2.79 2.96
N ARG A 308 -5.08 -2.83 3.32
CA ARG A 308 -6.03 -3.76 2.71
C ARG A 308 -6.31 -3.33 1.29
N ARG A 309 -6.40 -4.30 0.41
CA ARG A 309 -6.96 -4.08 -0.91
C ARG A 309 -8.47 -3.91 -0.77
N ALA A 310 -8.93 -2.68 -0.93
CA ALA A 310 -10.31 -2.31 -0.79
C ALA A 310 -11.18 -3.03 -1.83
N ASN A 311 -12.33 -3.52 -1.40
CA ASN A 311 -13.34 -3.98 -2.34
C ASN A 311 -13.86 -2.77 -3.10
N TYR A 312 -14.04 -2.90 -4.42
CA TYR A 312 -14.51 -1.83 -5.30
C TYR A 312 -13.66 -0.54 -5.31
N MET A 313 -12.38 -0.65 -4.96
CA MET A 313 -11.36 0.32 -5.34
C MET A 313 -10.37 -0.39 -6.26
N GLU A 314 -10.31 0.04 -7.51
CA GLU A 314 -9.56 -0.66 -8.54
C GLU A 314 -8.63 0.29 -9.28
N LYS A 315 -7.45 -0.21 -9.64
CA LYS A 315 -6.47 0.47 -10.50
C LYS A 315 -6.50 -0.15 -11.89
N PHE A 316 -6.69 0.68 -12.88
CA PHE A 316 -6.72 0.30 -14.27
C PHE A 316 -5.58 1.02 -15.00
N LYS A 317 -4.49 0.32 -15.18
CA LYS A 317 -3.32 0.79 -15.91
C LYS A 317 -3.03 -0.09 -17.11
N ASP A 318 -2.22 0.39 -18.02
CA ASP A 318 -1.80 -0.43 -19.14
C ASP A 318 -0.96 -1.63 -18.67
N ALA A 319 -1.10 -2.73 -19.37
CA ALA A 319 -0.14 -3.81 -19.31
C ALA A 319 0.77 -3.61 -20.52
N ALA A 320 2.05 -3.42 -20.29
CA ALA A 320 3.02 -3.53 -21.34
C ALA A 320 3.16 -5.01 -21.71
N GLU A 321 3.42 -5.27 -22.96
CA GLU A 321 3.67 -6.63 -23.46
C GLU A 321 4.89 -6.61 -24.39
N GLY A 322 5.50 -7.76 -24.59
CA GLY A 322 6.64 -7.92 -25.48
C GLY A 322 7.04 -9.37 -25.64
N ASP A 323 7.79 -9.61 -26.70
CA ASP A 323 8.37 -10.92 -27.01
C ASP A 323 9.86 -10.91 -26.66
N PHE A 324 10.26 -11.88 -25.84
CA PHE A 324 11.60 -11.97 -25.30
C PHE A 324 12.24 -13.31 -25.66
N ILE A 325 13.53 -13.32 -25.98
CA ILE A 325 14.27 -14.54 -26.32
C ILE A 325 14.61 -15.29 -25.05
N ILE A 326 14.31 -16.59 -25.02
CA ILE A 326 14.71 -17.51 -23.96
C ILE A 326 16.19 -17.84 -24.16
N LEU A 327 17.02 -17.47 -23.19
CA LEU A 327 18.47 -17.74 -23.20
C LEU A 327 18.80 -19.07 -22.53
N ASP A 328 18.05 -19.42 -21.48
CA ASP A 328 18.26 -20.63 -20.70
C ASP A 328 16.97 -21.04 -19.96
N ILE A 329 16.86 -22.31 -19.62
CA ILE A 329 15.78 -22.86 -18.79
C ILE A 329 16.39 -23.79 -17.77
N TYR A 330 16.18 -23.50 -16.50
CA TYR A 330 16.68 -24.31 -15.41
C TYR A 330 15.63 -24.55 -14.32
N LYS A 331 15.87 -25.56 -13.50
CA LYS A 331 14.96 -25.98 -12.45
C LYS A 331 14.98 -25.00 -11.27
N GLU A 332 13.80 -24.65 -10.76
CA GLU A 332 13.67 -23.90 -9.52
C GLU A 332 14.22 -24.68 -8.30
N LYS A 333 14.88 -24.02 -7.37
CA LYS A 333 15.51 -24.68 -6.19
C LYS A 333 14.55 -25.44 -5.29
N LYS A 334 13.28 -25.04 -5.21
CA LYS A 334 12.29 -25.58 -4.26
C LYS A 334 11.19 -26.42 -4.90
N ARG A 335 11.01 -26.32 -6.20
CA ARG A 335 9.94 -26.99 -6.94
C ARG A 335 10.49 -27.54 -8.26
N ASP A 336 9.86 -28.59 -8.78
CA ASP A 336 10.21 -29.16 -10.09
C ASP A 336 9.52 -28.36 -11.22
N LEU A 337 9.83 -27.07 -11.28
CA LEU A 337 9.26 -26.12 -12.24
C LEU A 337 10.37 -25.34 -12.94
N PRO A 338 10.18 -24.94 -14.21
CA PRO A 338 11.16 -24.17 -14.96
C PRO A 338 11.22 -22.71 -14.51
N ILE A 339 12.42 -22.18 -14.47
CA ILE A 339 12.71 -20.75 -14.53
C ILE A 339 13.26 -20.47 -15.91
N LEU A 340 12.69 -19.51 -16.62
CA LEU A 340 13.18 -19.03 -17.90
C LEU A 340 14.11 -17.84 -17.65
N LEU A 341 15.33 -17.90 -18.17
CA LEU A 341 16.21 -16.75 -18.27
C LEU A 341 15.99 -16.10 -19.65
N CYS A 342 15.53 -14.86 -19.67
CA CYS A 342 15.19 -14.15 -20.90
C CYS A 342 16.15 -12.97 -21.15
N LYS A 343 16.42 -12.68 -22.43
CA LYS A 343 17.11 -11.49 -22.85
C LYS A 343 16.14 -10.30 -22.86
N ASN A 344 16.59 -9.15 -22.29
CA ASN A 344 15.83 -7.92 -22.41
C ASN A 344 15.84 -7.42 -23.88
N ASP A 345 14.78 -6.74 -24.31
CA ASP A 345 14.58 -6.30 -25.67
C ASP A 345 15.24 -4.93 -25.98
N ILE A 346 15.55 -4.15 -24.95
CA ILE A 346 16.04 -2.77 -25.09
C ILE A 346 17.49 -2.56 -24.61
N ASN A 347 18.11 -3.56 -23.97
CA ASN A 347 19.50 -3.53 -23.50
C ASN A 347 20.02 -4.97 -23.31
N ASP A 348 21.27 -5.13 -22.90
CA ASP A 348 21.89 -6.45 -22.70
C ASP A 348 21.59 -7.10 -21.35
N GLU A 349 20.71 -6.51 -20.54
CA GLU A 349 20.26 -7.07 -19.27
C GLU A 349 19.46 -8.36 -19.50
N LYS A 350 19.46 -9.21 -18.48
CA LYS A 350 18.71 -10.46 -18.46
C LYS A 350 17.77 -10.47 -17.28
N PHE A 351 16.67 -11.21 -17.40
CA PHE A 351 15.71 -11.37 -16.31
C PHE A 351 15.15 -12.77 -16.26
N GLU A 352 14.72 -13.16 -15.07
CA GLU A 352 14.10 -14.46 -14.82
C GLU A 352 12.59 -14.33 -14.77
N THR A 353 11.89 -15.34 -15.30
CA THR A 353 10.43 -15.42 -15.23
C THR A 353 9.93 -16.83 -15.14
N ARG A 354 8.64 -17.01 -14.85
CA ARG A 354 7.96 -18.30 -14.78
C ARG A 354 6.83 -18.37 -15.79
N LEU A 355 6.62 -19.52 -16.37
CA LEU A 355 5.50 -19.77 -17.28
C LEU A 355 4.15 -19.66 -16.56
N SER A 356 3.18 -19.07 -17.23
CA SER A 356 1.78 -18.94 -16.77
C SER A 356 0.89 -20.05 -17.32
N VAL A 357 1.35 -21.30 -17.24
CA VAL A 357 0.67 -22.49 -17.76
C VAL A 357 0.51 -23.53 -16.65
N SER A 358 -0.20 -24.62 -16.92
CA SER A 358 -0.39 -25.69 -15.93
C SER A 358 0.96 -26.31 -15.49
N HIS A 359 1.03 -26.86 -14.29
CA HIS A 359 2.24 -27.50 -13.78
C HIS A 359 2.71 -28.64 -14.66
N ILE A 360 1.80 -29.37 -15.30
CA ILE A 360 2.12 -30.50 -16.23
C ILE A 360 2.91 -29.94 -17.42
N VAL A 361 2.40 -28.89 -18.06
CA VAL A 361 3.08 -28.25 -19.21
C VAL A 361 4.41 -27.64 -18.78
N GLN A 362 4.49 -27.05 -17.60
CA GLN A 362 5.76 -26.51 -17.07
C GLN A 362 6.80 -27.62 -16.90
N GLN A 363 6.42 -28.80 -16.38
CA GLN A 363 7.32 -29.95 -16.24
C GLN A 363 7.77 -30.52 -17.59
N GLU A 364 6.90 -30.55 -18.60
CA GLU A 364 7.27 -30.93 -19.97
C GLU A 364 8.29 -29.98 -20.56
N VAL A 365 8.10 -28.66 -20.39
CA VAL A 365 9.06 -27.64 -20.82
C VAL A 365 10.40 -27.78 -20.10
N LEU A 366 10.40 -28.12 -18.82
CA LEU A 366 11.63 -28.36 -18.07
C LEU A 366 12.37 -29.62 -18.56
N PHE A 367 11.63 -30.69 -18.85
CA PHE A 367 12.18 -31.96 -19.35
C PHE A 367 12.83 -31.78 -20.73
N ASP A 368 12.19 -31.04 -21.63
CA ASP A 368 12.68 -30.80 -22.99
C ASP A 368 13.22 -29.35 -23.16
N SER A 369 13.89 -28.84 -22.14
CA SER A 369 14.32 -27.44 -22.06
C SER A 369 15.15 -26.97 -23.26
N GLN A 370 15.98 -27.85 -23.83
CA GLN A 370 16.84 -27.53 -24.97
C GLN A 370 16.05 -27.17 -26.24
N SER A 371 14.86 -27.71 -26.43
CA SER A 371 14.02 -27.38 -27.60
C SER A 371 13.37 -26.02 -27.54
N TYR A 372 13.38 -25.39 -26.36
CA TYR A 372 12.79 -24.07 -26.13
C TYR A 372 13.82 -22.93 -26.04
N ILE A 373 15.09 -23.23 -25.85
CA ILE A 373 16.17 -22.23 -25.85
C ILE A 373 16.26 -21.60 -27.25
N GLY A 374 16.30 -20.27 -27.30
CA GLY A 374 16.30 -19.48 -28.54
C GLY A 374 14.91 -19.17 -29.08
N ARG A 375 13.84 -19.78 -28.58
CA ARG A 375 12.46 -19.39 -28.91
C ARG A 375 12.09 -18.09 -28.21
N THR A 376 11.02 -17.45 -28.66
CA THR A 376 10.44 -16.27 -28.02
C THR A 376 9.33 -16.66 -27.05
N VAL A 377 9.26 -15.89 -25.97
CA VAL A 377 8.19 -15.95 -24.98
C VAL A 377 7.48 -14.60 -24.95
N HIS A 378 6.14 -14.63 -25.07
CA HIS A 378 5.30 -13.45 -24.91
C HIS A 378 5.09 -13.18 -23.43
N ILE A 379 5.34 -11.96 -22.99
CA ILE A 379 5.25 -11.55 -21.59
C ILE A 379 4.40 -10.29 -21.47
N GLU A 380 3.31 -10.38 -20.70
CA GLU A 380 2.59 -9.23 -20.21
C GLU A 380 3.15 -8.81 -18.84
N TYR A 381 3.48 -7.52 -18.69
CA TYR A 381 4.07 -7.00 -17.44
C TYR A 381 3.51 -5.63 -17.09
N GLY A 382 3.62 -5.25 -15.84
CA GLY A 382 3.06 -3.99 -15.33
C GLY A 382 3.86 -2.76 -15.73
N GLU A 383 5.19 -2.87 -15.72
CA GLU A 383 6.12 -1.77 -15.99
C GLU A 383 7.53 -2.32 -16.17
N ARG A 384 8.49 -1.47 -16.51
CA ARG A 384 9.91 -1.83 -16.50
C ARG A 384 10.57 -1.42 -15.20
N SER A 385 11.52 -2.22 -14.71
CA SER A 385 12.30 -1.90 -13.52
C SER A 385 13.10 -0.61 -13.71
N GLY A 386 13.37 0.10 -12.59
CA GLY A 386 13.95 1.45 -12.67
C GLY A 386 15.35 1.53 -13.25
N VAL A 387 16.27 0.63 -12.89
CA VAL A 387 17.67 0.67 -13.30
C VAL A 387 17.91 -0.24 -14.50
N SER A 388 17.63 -1.53 -14.36
CA SER A 388 17.88 -2.53 -15.42
C SER A 388 16.88 -2.46 -16.58
N ARG A 389 15.74 -1.80 -16.37
CA ARG A 389 14.65 -1.64 -17.35
C ARG A 389 14.12 -2.95 -17.93
N VAL A 390 14.25 -4.05 -17.17
CA VAL A 390 13.64 -5.34 -17.50
C VAL A 390 12.16 -5.37 -17.12
N PRO A 391 11.34 -6.26 -17.70
CA PRO A 391 9.95 -6.46 -17.31
C PRO A 391 9.80 -6.68 -15.80
N PHE A 392 8.88 -5.94 -15.18
CA PHE A 392 8.60 -5.98 -13.75
C PHE A 392 7.08 -6.11 -13.51
N HIS A 393 6.69 -6.75 -12.40
CA HIS A 393 5.29 -7.14 -12.17
C HIS A 393 4.73 -7.97 -13.32
N ILE A 394 5.46 -9.01 -13.71
CA ILE A 394 5.06 -9.94 -14.77
C ILE A 394 3.73 -10.61 -14.41
N LYS A 395 2.79 -10.61 -15.36
CA LYS A 395 1.43 -11.14 -15.18
C LYS A 395 1.24 -12.46 -15.93
N THR A 396 1.60 -12.47 -17.20
CA THR A 396 1.40 -13.59 -18.11
C THR A 396 2.71 -13.89 -18.83
N VAL A 397 3.05 -15.15 -18.97
CA VAL A 397 4.24 -15.63 -19.67
C VAL A 397 3.87 -16.86 -20.47
N VAL A 398 3.92 -16.77 -21.80
CA VAL A 398 3.50 -17.79 -22.73
C VAL A 398 4.55 -17.96 -23.83
N ILE A 399 4.95 -19.21 -24.13
CA ILE A 399 5.91 -19.47 -25.20
C ILE A 399 5.20 -19.34 -26.56
N ASN A 400 5.73 -18.52 -27.45
CA ASN A 400 5.16 -18.30 -28.77
C ASN A 400 5.14 -19.60 -29.58
N GLY A 401 3.98 -19.88 -30.20
CA GLY A 401 3.76 -21.09 -30.98
C GLY A 401 3.50 -22.35 -30.16
N ASP A 402 3.36 -22.26 -28.85
CA ASP A 402 2.91 -23.38 -28.01
C ASP A 402 1.38 -23.38 -27.93
N THR A 403 0.73 -24.31 -28.59
CA THR A 403 -0.75 -24.42 -28.68
C THR A 403 -1.39 -25.15 -27.51
N ARG A 404 -0.63 -25.52 -26.47
CA ARG A 404 -1.11 -26.26 -25.29
C ARG A 404 -1.66 -25.34 -24.17
N LEU A 405 -1.95 -24.11 -24.51
CA LEU A 405 -2.45 -23.06 -23.62
C LEU A 405 -3.96 -22.92 -23.69
#